data_4229ab072360bdfba68c52eaa68bca83
#
_entry.id   4229ab072360bdfba68c52eaa68bca83
#
_cell.length_a   1.000
_cell.length_b   1.000
_cell.length_c   1.000
_cell.angle_alpha   90.00
_cell.angle_beta   90.00
_cell.angle_gamma   90.00
#
_symmetry.space_group_name_H-M   'P 1'
#
loop_
_entity.id
_entity.type
_entity.pdbx_description
1 polymer ?
#
loop_
_entity_poly.entity_id
_entity_poly.type
_entity_poly.pdbx_seq_one_letter_code
_entity_poly.pdbx_strand_id
1 'polypeptide(L)'
;MKKVFAMLMILALIVGVFGGCASKAQTASSEEQTQDFSNAVFPQVEKPEFSTIDIVEKLPEKPIRIAFLGCQSNPWWNNVREGARMAGEYLKNFNCEVDYIIVGKDIEVSTVNAALEAATAQGYDGITFVSFADGTSSYAERAVDQGIPVVTLYGEDSHMTDKRLAFLGSDSYAFGYRAGELLSEAMGEDGGEYVIIHATFSSMSASVRVDGARAGLATNPNNVCVGEYEGKDSAELTYDLVTSAINANPNLKGVYCAAGGAYGASKAVEDAGKAGQIMVFAHDMTQENLEYAAKGLMIINDYNCMQYAIDACILLYNKIVADQDPEQKIITGGIDGSMYADKDNAAYWQELLFSET
;
A
#
# COMPACT_ATOMS: atom_id res chain seq x y z
N MET A 1 60.94 -0.19 12.26
CA MET A 1 61.31 -1.49 12.79
C MET A 1 60.18 -2.45 12.41
N LYS A 2 60.34 -3.14 11.28
CA LYS A 2 60.64 -4.57 11.13
C LYS A 2 59.68 -5.44 11.96
N LYS A 3 58.75 -6.22 11.35
CA LYS A 3 59.07 -7.56 10.82
C LYS A 3 57.94 -8.03 9.86
N VAL A 4 58.41 -8.44 8.71
CA VAL A 4 57.87 -9.33 7.69
C VAL A 4 57.85 -10.76 8.21
N PHE A 5 56.82 -11.55 7.93
CA PHE A 5 56.94 -13.01 7.83
C PHE A 5 56.06 -13.52 6.69
N ALA A 6 56.75 -14.04 5.70
CA ALA A 6 56.22 -14.86 4.61
C ALA A 6 56.44 -16.34 4.98
N MET A 7 55.52 -17.22 4.56
CA MET A 7 55.79 -18.68 4.42
C MET A 7 54.64 -19.28 3.61
N LEU A 8 54.88 -19.56 2.36
CA LEU A 8 55.38 -20.77 1.72
C LEU A 8 54.33 -21.84 1.41
N MET A 9 54.19 -22.04 0.10
CA MET A 9 53.48 -23.14 -0.60
C MET A 9 53.97 -24.52 -0.10
N ILE A 10 53.05 -25.47 -0.12
CA ILE A 10 53.37 -26.88 -0.38
C ILE A 10 52.42 -27.43 -1.43
N LEU A 11 53.00 -27.70 -2.58
CA LEU A 11 52.44 -28.45 -3.70
C LEU A 11 52.72 -29.94 -3.44
N ALA A 12 51.68 -30.77 -3.38
CA ALA A 12 51.88 -32.23 -3.41
C ALA A 12 51.13 -32.81 -4.61
N LEU A 13 51.91 -33.11 -5.64
CA LEU A 13 51.51 -33.99 -6.75
C LEU A 13 51.48 -35.44 -6.23
N ILE A 14 50.35 -36.13 -6.39
CA ILE A 14 50.34 -37.60 -6.40
C ILE A 14 49.70 -38.04 -7.72
N VAL A 15 50.53 -38.63 -8.57
CA VAL A 15 50.16 -39.39 -9.75
C VAL A 15 49.92 -40.82 -9.32
N GLY A 16 48.80 -41.39 -9.69
CA GLY A 16 48.44 -42.79 -9.41
C GLY A 16 47.33 -43.32 -10.27
N VAL A 17 47.70 -43.75 -11.44
CA VAL A 17 47.36 -44.99 -12.19
C VAL A 17 45.92 -45.47 -12.30
N PHE A 18 45.47 -45.51 -13.54
CA PHE A 18 44.41 -46.25 -14.24
C PHE A 18 43.74 -47.42 -13.53
N GLY A 19 42.38 -47.34 -13.51
CA GLY A 19 41.51 -48.47 -13.34
C GLY A 19 40.10 -48.09 -13.83
N GLY A 20 39.73 -48.47 -15.04
CA GLY A 20 38.48 -48.15 -15.63
C GLY A 20 37.30 -48.86 -14.98
N CYS A 21 36.27 -48.10 -14.64
CA CYS A 21 34.90 -48.56 -14.55
C CYS A 21 33.99 -47.45 -15.02
N ALA A 22 33.36 -47.65 -16.14
CA ALA A 22 32.30 -46.78 -16.67
C ALA A 22 31.08 -46.84 -15.74
N SER A 23 30.93 -45.86 -14.85
CA SER A 23 29.65 -45.63 -14.19
C SER A 23 28.91 -44.52 -14.98
N LYS A 24 27.78 -44.95 -15.53
CA LYS A 24 26.77 -44.04 -16.16
C LYS A 24 26.49 -42.89 -15.19
N ALA A 25 26.78 -41.67 -15.63
CA ALA A 25 26.21 -40.47 -15.01
C ALA A 25 24.69 -40.56 -15.15
N GLN A 26 24.03 -40.86 -14.07
CA GLN A 26 22.59 -40.71 -13.92
C GLN A 26 22.34 -39.20 -13.78
N THR A 27 21.97 -38.56 -14.88
CA THR A 27 21.29 -37.27 -14.87
C THR A 27 20.01 -37.47 -14.05
N ALA A 28 20.01 -37.03 -12.81
CA ALA A 28 18.78 -36.85 -12.06
C ALA A 28 18.00 -35.72 -12.74
N SER A 29 17.10 -36.09 -13.64
CA SER A 29 15.99 -35.19 -13.98
C SER A 29 15.17 -35.06 -12.71
N SER A 30 15.12 -33.86 -12.15
CA SER A 30 14.06 -33.47 -11.24
C SER A 30 12.76 -33.55 -12.04
N GLU A 31 12.06 -34.66 -11.96
CA GLU A 31 10.65 -34.70 -12.30
C GLU A 31 9.98 -33.77 -11.30
N GLU A 32 9.59 -32.58 -11.74
CA GLU A 32 8.55 -31.79 -11.11
C GLU A 32 7.33 -32.73 -11.01
N GLN A 33 7.06 -33.18 -9.80
CA GLN A 33 5.82 -33.87 -9.50
C GLN A 33 4.69 -32.84 -9.65
N THR A 34 4.12 -32.73 -10.82
CA THR A 34 2.85 -32.06 -11.03
C THR A 34 1.81 -32.81 -10.19
N GLN A 35 1.50 -32.26 -9.03
CA GLN A 35 0.41 -32.74 -8.21
C GLN A 35 -0.89 -32.49 -9.00
N ASP A 36 -1.59 -33.57 -9.37
CA ASP A 36 -2.89 -33.49 -10.04
C ASP A 36 -3.94 -33.05 -9.03
N PHE A 37 -4.40 -31.84 -9.10
CA PHE A 37 -5.45 -31.25 -8.26
C PHE A 37 -6.86 -31.45 -8.81
N SER A 38 -7.04 -32.17 -9.93
CA SER A 38 -8.34 -32.35 -10.59
C SER A 38 -9.44 -33.01 -9.72
N ASN A 39 -9.04 -33.68 -8.63
CA ASN A 39 -9.92 -34.29 -7.64
C ASN A 39 -9.80 -33.70 -6.23
N ALA A 40 -9.08 -32.60 -6.07
CA ALA A 40 -8.94 -31.96 -4.77
C ALA A 40 -10.26 -31.26 -4.38
N VAL A 41 -10.67 -31.42 -3.12
CA VAL A 41 -11.80 -30.67 -2.56
C VAL A 41 -11.37 -29.23 -2.42
N PHE A 42 -12.20 -28.29 -2.90
CA PHE A 42 -11.92 -26.85 -2.76
C PHE A 42 -11.83 -26.48 -1.27
N PRO A 43 -10.73 -25.87 -0.81
CA PRO A 43 -10.54 -25.55 0.59
C PRO A 43 -11.60 -24.54 1.08
N GLN A 44 -12.20 -24.83 2.23
CA GLN A 44 -13.13 -23.93 2.90
C GLN A 44 -12.33 -23.10 3.91
N VAL A 45 -11.80 -21.95 3.47
CA VAL A 45 -10.98 -21.03 4.26
C VAL A 45 -11.71 -19.70 4.34
N GLU A 46 -11.71 -19.11 5.53
CA GLU A 46 -12.32 -17.81 5.73
C GLU A 46 -11.58 -16.74 4.90
N LYS A 47 -12.36 -15.92 4.21
CA LYS A 47 -11.85 -14.80 3.40
C LYS A 47 -11.16 -13.77 4.31
N PRO A 48 -10.06 -13.14 3.86
CA PRO A 48 -9.43 -12.07 4.64
C PRO A 48 -10.42 -10.95 5.00
N GLU A 49 -10.33 -10.43 6.21
CA GLU A 49 -11.26 -9.48 6.81
C GLU A 49 -11.56 -8.27 5.91
N PHE A 50 -10.53 -7.75 5.22
CA PHE A 50 -10.68 -6.56 4.39
C PHE A 50 -11.10 -6.85 2.95
N SER A 51 -11.14 -8.10 2.51
CA SER A 51 -11.47 -8.43 1.11
C SER A 51 -12.94 -8.24 0.80
N THR A 52 -13.22 -7.63 -0.35
CA THR A 52 -14.57 -7.50 -0.91
C THR A 52 -14.82 -8.45 -2.09
N ILE A 53 -13.75 -9.02 -2.64
CA ILE A 53 -13.83 -9.93 -3.80
C ILE A 53 -13.90 -11.38 -3.32
N ASP A 54 -14.83 -12.14 -3.88
CA ASP A 54 -14.90 -13.57 -3.62
C ASP A 54 -13.99 -14.35 -4.56
N ILE A 55 -13.35 -15.39 -4.04
CA ILE A 55 -12.52 -16.29 -4.82
C ILE A 55 -13.42 -17.25 -5.61
N VAL A 56 -13.05 -17.53 -6.87
CA VAL A 56 -13.72 -18.55 -7.65
C VAL A 56 -13.43 -19.95 -7.09
N GLU A 57 -14.47 -20.79 -6.95
CA GLU A 57 -14.34 -22.15 -6.41
C GLU A 57 -13.74 -23.13 -7.44
N LYS A 58 -12.50 -22.84 -7.84
CA LYS A 58 -11.74 -23.69 -8.79
C LYS A 58 -10.26 -23.65 -8.42
N LEU A 59 -9.62 -24.79 -8.35
CA LEU A 59 -8.18 -24.90 -8.14
C LEU A 59 -7.42 -24.85 -9.47
N PRO A 60 -6.20 -24.29 -9.50
CA PRO A 60 -5.37 -24.29 -10.67
C PRO A 60 -4.81 -25.69 -10.96
N GLU A 61 -4.61 -26.03 -12.24
CA GLU A 61 -4.02 -27.30 -12.67
C GLU A 61 -2.53 -27.42 -12.31
N LYS A 62 -1.84 -26.29 -12.15
CA LYS A 62 -0.44 -26.17 -11.73
C LYS A 62 -0.32 -25.04 -10.70
N PRO A 63 0.72 -25.05 -9.84
CA PRO A 63 0.99 -23.91 -8.95
C PRO A 63 1.07 -22.62 -9.75
N ILE A 64 0.46 -21.55 -9.25
CA ILE A 64 0.51 -20.21 -9.86
C ILE A 64 1.26 -19.24 -8.95
N ARG A 65 1.88 -18.24 -9.55
CA ARG A 65 2.65 -17.22 -8.86
C ARG A 65 2.22 -15.83 -9.30
N ILE A 66 1.95 -14.97 -8.33
CA ILE A 66 1.61 -13.57 -8.54
C ILE A 66 2.77 -12.71 -8.04
N ALA A 67 3.26 -11.81 -8.90
CA ALA A 67 4.21 -10.78 -8.49
C ALA A 67 3.45 -9.56 -7.98
N PHE A 68 3.69 -9.20 -6.74
CA PHE A 68 3.24 -7.94 -6.16
C PHE A 68 4.42 -6.98 -6.08
N LEU A 69 4.47 -5.98 -6.98
CA LEU A 69 5.57 -5.03 -7.04
C LEU A 69 5.28 -3.84 -6.11
N GLY A 70 6.06 -3.70 -5.06
CA GLY A 70 5.91 -2.65 -4.05
C GLY A 70 7.23 -1.99 -3.68
N CYS A 71 7.18 -0.92 -2.89
CA CYS A 71 8.34 -0.22 -2.36
C CYS A 71 8.44 -0.37 -0.82
N GLN A 72 9.45 0.26 -0.25
CA GLN A 72 9.69 0.24 1.20
C GLN A 72 9.99 1.63 1.77
N SER A 73 9.78 2.68 1.00
CA SER A 73 10.34 4.01 1.29
C SER A 73 9.70 4.74 2.46
N ASN A 74 8.44 4.52 2.74
CA ASN A 74 7.73 5.19 3.83
C ASN A 74 6.73 4.25 4.52
N PRO A 75 6.21 4.63 5.71
CA PRO A 75 5.29 3.81 6.49
C PRO A 75 3.97 3.45 5.78
N TRP A 76 3.53 4.24 4.80
CA TRP A 76 2.34 3.94 4.01
C TRP A 76 2.42 2.57 3.32
N TRP A 77 3.62 2.17 2.87
CA TRP A 77 3.83 0.86 2.27
C TRP A 77 3.63 -0.32 3.22
N ASN A 78 3.61 -0.09 4.54
CA ASN A 78 3.32 -1.14 5.50
C ASN A 78 1.91 -1.70 5.28
N ASN A 79 0.93 -0.82 5.02
CA ASN A 79 -0.46 -1.20 4.77
C ASN A 79 -0.58 -2.03 3.48
N VAL A 80 0.11 -1.62 2.42
CA VAL A 80 0.13 -2.34 1.13
C VAL A 80 0.79 -3.71 1.31
N ARG A 81 1.92 -3.77 2.01
CA ARG A 81 2.65 -5.02 2.25
C ARG A 81 1.85 -5.98 3.12
N GLU A 82 1.18 -5.47 4.15
CA GLU A 82 0.32 -6.29 5.02
C GLU A 82 -0.85 -6.88 4.22
N GLY A 83 -1.50 -6.10 3.38
CA GLY A 83 -2.53 -6.63 2.49
C GLY A 83 -2.01 -7.70 1.52
N ALA A 84 -0.82 -7.51 0.95
CA ALA A 84 -0.19 -8.52 0.10
C ALA A 84 0.17 -9.79 0.88
N ARG A 85 0.62 -9.67 2.15
CA ARG A 85 0.89 -10.79 3.06
C ARG A 85 -0.40 -11.58 3.35
N MET A 86 -1.49 -10.88 3.71
CA MET A 86 -2.79 -11.50 3.96
C MET A 86 -3.32 -12.23 2.72
N ALA A 87 -3.18 -11.63 1.54
CA ALA A 87 -3.51 -12.27 0.27
C ALA A 87 -2.69 -13.54 0.04
N GLY A 88 -1.38 -13.48 0.30
CA GLY A 88 -0.49 -14.62 0.13
C GLY A 88 -0.83 -15.78 1.07
N GLU A 89 -1.13 -15.51 2.34
CA GLU A 89 -1.56 -16.52 3.30
C GLU A 89 -2.89 -17.18 2.90
N TYR A 90 -3.83 -16.37 2.43
CA TYR A 90 -5.11 -16.87 1.94
C TYR A 90 -4.96 -17.72 0.68
N LEU A 91 -4.31 -17.16 -0.35
CA LEU A 91 -4.18 -17.80 -1.67
C LEU A 91 -3.28 -19.04 -1.66
N LYS A 92 -2.37 -19.16 -0.70
CA LYS A 92 -1.56 -20.36 -0.50
C LYS A 92 -2.40 -21.63 -0.32
N ASN A 93 -3.59 -21.52 0.30
CA ASN A 93 -4.53 -22.61 0.44
C ASN A 93 -5.10 -23.11 -0.90
N PHE A 94 -5.00 -22.31 -1.94
CA PHE A 94 -5.50 -22.54 -3.28
C PHE A 94 -4.39 -22.74 -4.32
N ASN A 95 -3.21 -23.20 -3.87
CA ASN A 95 -2.03 -23.45 -4.72
C ASN A 95 -1.56 -22.21 -5.50
N CYS A 96 -1.60 -21.04 -4.85
CA CYS A 96 -1.14 -19.79 -5.41
C CYS A 96 -0.17 -19.09 -4.43
N GLU A 97 0.98 -18.69 -4.91
CA GLU A 97 1.98 -17.91 -4.17
C GLU A 97 1.92 -16.43 -4.59
N VAL A 98 2.03 -15.54 -3.61
CA VAL A 98 2.14 -14.10 -3.84
C VAL A 98 3.52 -13.65 -3.36
N ASP A 99 4.36 -13.23 -4.31
CA ASP A 99 5.70 -12.73 -4.03
C ASP A 99 5.66 -11.20 -3.94
N TYR A 100 5.84 -10.64 -2.74
CA TYR A 100 6.02 -9.20 -2.58
C TYR A 100 7.44 -8.80 -2.92
N ILE A 101 7.63 -8.11 -4.05
CA ILE A 101 8.92 -7.73 -4.62
C ILE A 101 9.16 -6.24 -4.36
N ILE A 102 10.19 -5.94 -3.57
CA ILE A 102 10.59 -4.56 -3.31
C ILE A 102 11.36 -4.05 -4.53
N VAL A 103 10.75 -3.13 -5.29
CA VAL A 103 11.30 -2.61 -6.54
C VAL A 103 12.35 -1.50 -6.32
N GLY A 104 12.40 -0.92 -5.12
CA GLY A 104 13.36 0.13 -4.78
C GLY A 104 13.07 0.76 -3.43
N LYS A 105 13.92 1.71 -3.04
CA LYS A 105 13.67 2.52 -1.85
C LYS A 105 12.50 3.47 -2.12
N ASP A 106 12.51 4.16 -3.24
CA ASP A 106 11.49 5.11 -3.66
C ASP A 106 10.85 4.65 -4.98
N ILE A 107 9.65 5.17 -5.31
CA ILE A 107 8.98 4.88 -6.57
C ILE A 107 9.66 5.70 -7.67
N GLU A 108 10.48 5.01 -8.45
CA GLU A 108 11.02 5.54 -9.69
C GLU A 108 10.49 4.75 -10.87
N VAL A 109 10.04 5.43 -11.92
CA VAL A 109 9.52 4.79 -13.14
C VAL A 109 10.48 3.74 -13.70
N SER A 110 11.77 4.03 -13.68
CA SER A 110 12.80 3.12 -14.18
C SER A 110 12.88 1.81 -13.39
N THR A 111 12.77 1.86 -12.06
CA THR A 111 12.81 0.67 -11.19
C THR A 111 11.54 -0.16 -11.31
N VAL A 112 10.38 0.48 -11.38
CA VAL A 112 9.10 -0.20 -11.60
C VAL A 112 9.08 -0.89 -12.97
N ASN A 113 9.54 -0.21 -14.02
CA ASN A 113 9.62 -0.77 -15.36
C ASN A 113 10.57 -1.97 -15.45
N ALA A 114 11.74 -1.89 -14.80
CA ALA A 114 12.67 -3.01 -14.74
C ALA A 114 12.06 -4.21 -13.99
N ALA A 115 11.31 -3.97 -12.91
CA ALA A 115 10.62 -5.01 -12.17
C ALA A 115 9.48 -5.66 -12.97
N LEU A 116 8.70 -4.87 -13.73
CA LEU A 116 7.69 -5.37 -14.66
C LEU A 116 8.30 -6.29 -15.73
N GLU A 117 9.41 -5.87 -16.36
CA GLU A 117 10.13 -6.70 -17.33
C GLU A 117 10.67 -7.98 -16.68
N ALA A 118 11.24 -7.88 -15.49
CA ALA A 118 11.77 -9.02 -14.76
C ALA A 118 10.67 -10.03 -14.38
N ALA A 119 9.54 -9.56 -13.84
CA ALA A 119 8.40 -10.42 -13.49
C ALA A 119 7.83 -11.12 -14.74
N THR A 120 7.68 -10.38 -15.86
CA THR A 120 7.26 -10.94 -17.13
C THR A 120 8.22 -12.03 -17.63
N ALA A 121 9.53 -11.77 -17.59
CA ALA A 121 10.56 -12.71 -18.05
C ALA A 121 10.70 -13.94 -17.13
N GLN A 122 10.41 -13.81 -15.84
CA GLN A 122 10.45 -14.90 -14.86
C GLN A 122 9.21 -15.80 -14.89
N GLY A 123 8.23 -15.48 -15.74
CA GLY A 123 7.04 -16.30 -15.96
C GLY A 123 6.08 -16.30 -14.78
N TYR A 124 5.90 -15.17 -14.11
CA TYR A 124 4.78 -14.98 -13.20
C TYR A 124 3.46 -15.09 -13.97
N ASP A 125 2.46 -15.70 -13.35
CA ASP A 125 1.15 -15.90 -13.95
C ASP A 125 0.24 -14.67 -13.84
N GLY A 126 0.53 -13.75 -12.92
CA GLY A 126 -0.15 -12.45 -12.75
C GLY A 126 0.77 -11.41 -12.12
N ILE A 127 0.51 -10.13 -12.40
CA ILE A 127 1.29 -9.02 -11.87
C ILE A 127 0.36 -7.95 -11.30
N THR A 128 0.64 -7.47 -10.10
CA THR A 128 0.01 -6.26 -9.55
C THR A 128 1.07 -5.27 -9.07
N PHE A 129 0.78 -3.98 -9.23
CA PHE A 129 1.68 -2.92 -8.79
C PHE A 129 0.93 -1.60 -8.57
N VAL A 130 1.58 -0.68 -7.85
CA VAL A 130 1.06 0.66 -7.62
C VAL A 130 1.51 1.59 -8.75
N SER A 131 0.56 2.19 -9.46
CA SER A 131 0.80 3.00 -10.66
C SER A 131 0.86 4.50 -10.35
N PHE A 132 1.81 4.93 -9.52
CA PHE A 132 1.94 6.34 -9.12
C PHE A 132 2.59 7.25 -10.17
N ALA A 133 3.22 6.69 -11.19
CA ALA A 133 4.02 7.47 -12.10
C ALA A 133 3.70 7.14 -13.56
N ASP A 134 3.58 8.18 -14.37
CA ASP A 134 3.44 8.05 -15.82
C ASP A 134 4.67 7.34 -16.44
N GLY A 135 4.42 6.54 -17.47
CA GLY A 135 5.46 5.84 -18.20
C GLY A 135 5.64 4.36 -17.88
N THR A 136 4.77 3.79 -17.03
CA THR A 136 4.74 2.34 -16.74
C THR A 136 3.80 1.58 -17.68
N SER A 137 2.85 2.26 -18.32
CA SER A 137 1.79 1.69 -19.14
C SER A 137 2.31 0.72 -20.21
N SER A 138 3.33 1.13 -20.98
CA SER A 138 3.86 0.30 -22.07
C SER A 138 4.54 -1.00 -21.58
N TYR A 139 5.02 -1.02 -20.36
CA TYR A 139 5.61 -2.21 -19.73
C TYR A 139 4.53 -3.14 -19.22
N ALA A 140 3.47 -2.60 -18.62
CA ALA A 140 2.28 -3.35 -18.26
C ALA A 140 1.61 -3.99 -19.48
N GLU A 141 1.49 -3.24 -20.59
CA GLU A 141 0.96 -3.76 -21.87
C GLU A 141 1.75 -4.95 -22.41
N ARG A 142 3.08 -4.91 -22.31
CA ARG A 142 3.92 -6.03 -22.76
C ARG A 142 3.69 -7.30 -21.96
N ALA A 143 3.41 -7.19 -20.67
CA ALA A 143 3.03 -8.34 -19.84
C ALA A 143 1.67 -8.91 -20.30
N VAL A 144 0.68 -8.03 -20.50
CA VAL A 144 -0.66 -8.42 -20.98
C VAL A 144 -0.59 -9.05 -22.38
N ASP A 145 0.19 -8.49 -23.29
CA ASP A 145 0.39 -9.04 -24.66
C ASP A 145 1.07 -10.42 -24.66
N GLN A 146 1.74 -10.80 -23.55
CA GLN A 146 2.27 -12.14 -23.33
C GLN A 146 1.29 -13.07 -22.56
N GLY A 147 0.07 -12.61 -22.32
CA GLY A 147 -0.97 -13.37 -21.63
C GLY A 147 -0.94 -13.30 -20.11
N ILE A 148 -0.14 -12.41 -19.53
CA ILE A 148 -0.06 -12.20 -18.08
C ILE A 148 -1.04 -11.09 -17.68
N PRO A 149 -2.12 -11.36 -16.93
CA PRO A 149 -3.04 -10.34 -16.46
C PRO A 149 -2.34 -9.38 -15.49
N VAL A 150 -2.67 -8.09 -15.62
CA VAL A 150 -2.11 -7.01 -14.81
C VAL A 150 -3.23 -6.27 -14.09
N VAL A 151 -3.08 -6.10 -12.79
CA VAL A 151 -3.93 -5.22 -11.96
C VAL A 151 -3.08 -4.05 -11.44
N THR A 152 -3.61 -2.83 -11.52
CA THR A 152 -2.94 -1.64 -11.01
C THR A 152 -3.65 -1.08 -9.79
N LEU A 153 -2.89 -0.47 -8.88
CA LEU A 153 -3.36 0.01 -7.59
C LEU A 153 -3.07 1.51 -7.40
N TYR A 154 -3.94 2.20 -6.70
CA TYR A 154 -3.84 3.52 -6.05
C TYR A 154 -3.54 4.72 -6.94
N GLY A 155 -2.58 4.65 -7.81
CA GLY A 155 -2.13 5.79 -8.59
C GLY A 155 -3.06 6.01 -9.77
N GLU A 156 -3.48 7.24 -9.99
CA GLU A 156 -4.09 7.63 -11.25
C GLU A 156 -2.99 7.85 -12.27
N ASP A 157 -2.53 6.78 -12.88
CA ASP A 157 -1.85 6.91 -14.17
C ASP A 157 -2.93 7.11 -15.23
N SER A 158 -3.19 8.37 -15.57
CA SER A 158 -4.16 8.74 -16.61
C SER A 158 -3.81 8.18 -18.00
N HIS A 159 -2.60 7.68 -18.15
CA HIS A 159 -2.07 7.07 -19.37
C HIS A 159 -2.00 5.54 -19.29
N MET A 160 -2.46 4.95 -18.16
CA MET A 160 -2.42 3.50 -18.01
C MET A 160 -3.32 2.82 -19.04
N THR A 161 -2.79 1.77 -19.63
CA THR A 161 -3.45 1.00 -20.68
C THR A 161 -4.82 0.45 -20.28
N ASP A 162 -5.78 0.52 -21.17
CA ASP A 162 -7.07 -0.17 -21.03
C ASP A 162 -6.97 -1.70 -21.13
N LYS A 163 -5.78 -2.24 -21.47
CA LYS A 163 -5.53 -3.69 -21.51
C LYS A 163 -5.41 -4.32 -20.14
N ARG A 164 -5.09 -3.54 -19.08
CA ARG A 164 -5.06 -4.05 -17.71
C ARG A 164 -6.39 -4.73 -17.34
N LEU A 165 -6.31 -5.72 -16.48
CA LEU A 165 -7.49 -6.45 -15.98
C LEU A 165 -8.38 -5.52 -15.17
N ALA A 166 -7.80 -4.80 -14.21
CA ALA A 166 -8.50 -3.83 -13.38
C ALA A 166 -7.56 -2.75 -12.83
N PHE A 167 -8.16 -1.67 -12.35
CA PHE A 167 -7.59 -0.68 -11.44
C PHE A 167 -8.38 -0.68 -10.14
N LEU A 168 -7.68 -0.74 -9.01
CA LEU A 168 -8.28 -0.58 -7.69
C LEU A 168 -7.70 0.67 -7.03
N GLY A 169 -8.58 1.59 -6.66
CA GLY A 169 -8.16 2.86 -6.07
C GLY A 169 -9.32 3.59 -5.40
N SER A 170 -9.07 4.77 -4.88
CA SER A 170 -10.09 5.62 -4.28
C SER A 170 -10.43 6.79 -5.19
N ASP A 171 -11.71 7.18 -5.21
CA ASP A 171 -12.12 8.48 -5.72
C ASP A 171 -11.58 9.56 -4.76
N SER A 172 -10.56 10.31 -5.21
CA SER A 172 -9.88 11.30 -4.37
C SER A 172 -10.82 12.38 -3.84
N TYR A 173 -11.83 12.80 -4.65
CA TYR A 173 -12.80 13.80 -4.21
C TYR A 173 -13.73 13.22 -3.13
N ALA A 174 -14.32 12.06 -3.39
CA ALA A 174 -15.24 11.42 -2.46
C ALA A 174 -14.54 11.03 -1.15
N PHE A 175 -13.28 10.59 -1.24
CA PHE A 175 -12.45 10.30 -0.07
C PHE A 175 -12.17 11.56 0.76
N GLY A 176 -11.81 12.67 0.11
CA GLY A 176 -11.67 13.97 0.76
C GLY A 176 -12.99 14.47 1.38
N TYR A 177 -14.11 14.31 0.66
CA TYR A 177 -15.42 14.70 1.14
C TYR A 177 -15.77 14.01 2.47
N ARG A 178 -15.56 12.67 2.53
CA ARG A 178 -15.77 11.92 3.77
C ARG A 178 -14.86 12.36 4.91
N ALA A 179 -13.60 12.65 4.60
CA ALA A 179 -12.66 13.21 5.57
C ALA A 179 -13.13 14.55 6.16
N GLY A 180 -13.67 15.42 5.30
CA GLY A 180 -14.26 16.68 5.72
C GLY A 180 -15.49 16.52 6.61
N GLU A 181 -16.37 15.56 6.29
CA GLU A 181 -17.52 15.22 7.14
C GLU A 181 -17.07 14.73 8.52
N LEU A 182 -16.11 13.79 8.58
CA LEU A 182 -15.59 13.25 9.84
C LEU A 182 -14.96 14.34 10.71
N LEU A 183 -14.20 15.25 10.12
CA LEU A 183 -13.64 16.39 10.86
C LEU A 183 -14.75 17.34 11.33
N SER A 184 -15.75 17.61 10.47
CA SER A 184 -16.92 18.45 10.82
C SER A 184 -17.70 17.84 12.01
N GLU A 185 -17.94 16.52 12.00
CA GLU A 185 -18.58 15.80 13.09
C GLU A 185 -17.77 15.95 14.40
N ALA A 186 -16.44 15.83 14.33
CA ALA A 186 -15.55 15.98 15.48
C ALA A 186 -15.48 17.42 16.03
N MET A 187 -15.66 18.43 15.17
CA MET A 187 -15.76 19.83 15.59
C MET A 187 -17.08 20.17 16.27
N GLY A 188 -18.10 19.32 16.10
CA GLY A 188 -19.42 19.43 16.74
C GLY A 188 -20.41 20.30 15.95
N GLU A 189 -21.69 20.28 16.39
CA GLU A 189 -22.81 20.95 15.70
C GLU A 189 -22.63 22.48 15.61
N ASP A 190 -22.01 23.08 16.60
CA ASP A 190 -21.74 24.52 16.62
C ASP A 190 -20.69 24.96 15.56
N GLY A 191 -20.00 23.99 14.96
CA GLY A 191 -18.91 24.26 14.02
C GLY A 191 -17.73 25.00 14.66
N GLY A 192 -16.91 25.65 13.84
CA GLY A 192 -15.76 26.42 14.29
C GLY A 192 -14.77 26.73 13.18
N GLU A 193 -13.68 27.37 13.59
CA GLU A 193 -12.57 27.68 12.68
C GLU A 193 -11.73 26.43 12.41
N TYR A 194 -11.27 26.28 11.16
CA TYR A 194 -10.32 25.23 10.80
C TYR A 194 -9.26 25.72 9.82
N VAL A 195 -8.15 24.99 9.77
CA VAL A 195 -7.07 25.22 8.79
C VAL A 195 -6.81 23.96 8.00
N ILE A 196 -6.24 24.13 6.80
CA ILE A 196 -5.83 23.05 5.91
C ILE A 196 -4.30 23.08 5.73
N ILE A 197 -3.66 21.94 5.90
CA ILE A 197 -2.25 21.73 5.63
C ILE A 197 -2.12 20.89 4.37
N HIS A 198 -1.62 21.47 3.30
CA HIS A 198 -1.32 20.80 2.03
C HIS A 198 0.08 20.18 2.04
N ALA A 199 0.30 19.12 1.26
CA ALA A 199 1.66 18.70 0.93
C ALA A 199 2.34 19.80 0.09
N THR A 200 1.70 20.14 -1.04
CA THR A 200 2.06 21.28 -1.89
C THR A 200 0.83 21.72 -2.69
N PHE A 201 0.69 23.01 -2.94
CA PHE A 201 -0.42 23.53 -3.75
C PHE A 201 -0.36 23.09 -5.22
N SER A 202 0.80 22.65 -5.70
CA SER A 202 0.99 22.20 -7.08
C SER A 202 0.59 20.73 -7.32
N SER A 203 0.29 19.97 -6.27
CA SER A 203 -0.12 18.56 -6.42
C SER A 203 -1.59 18.47 -6.82
N MET A 204 -1.85 18.05 -8.07
CA MET A 204 -3.23 17.93 -8.59
C MET A 204 -4.07 16.90 -7.83
N SER A 205 -3.53 15.72 -7.54
CA SER A 205 -4.26 14.67 -6.80
C SER A 205 -4.59 15.09 -5.37
N ALA A 206 -3.64 15.76 -4.68
CA ALA A 206 -3.89 16.31 -3.37
C ALA A 206 -4.93 17.44 -3.40
N SER A 207 -4.94 18.27 -4.45
CA SER A 207 -5.92 19.34 -4.62
C SER A 207 -7.35 18.82 -4.75
N VAL A 208 -7.58 17.79 -5.56
CA VAL A 208 -8.91 17.15 -5.71
C VAL A 208 -9.42 16.62 -4.37
N ARG A 209 -8.55 15.99 -3.57
CA ARG A 209 -8.90 15.50 -2.22
C ARG A 209 -9.22 16.64 -1.27
N VAL A 210 -8.45 17.73 -1.30
CA VAL A 210 -8.72 18.93 -0.49
C VAL A 210 -10.02 19.62 -0.89
N ASP A 211 -10.35 19.66 -2.19
CA ASP A 211 -11.64 20.21 -2.66
C ASP A 211 -12.82 19.38 -2.13
N GLY A 212 -12.68 18.06 -2.11
CA GLY A 212 -13.63 17.17 -1.44
C GLY A 212 -13.76 17.49 0.05
N ALA A 213 -12.63 17.63 0.77
CA ALA A 213 -12.65 17.91 2.21
C ALA A 213 -13.29 19.26 2.54
N ARG A 214 -13.03 20.29 1.73
CA ARG A 214 -13.76 21.58 1.87
C ARG A 214 -15.26 21.41 1.72
N ALA A 215 -15.71 20.62 0.72
CA ALA A 215 -17.12 20.37 0.52
C ALA A 215 -17.75 19.58 1.68
N GLY A 216 -17.03 18.58 2.22
CA GLY A 216 -17.45 17.84 3.41
C GLY A 216 -17.53 18.71 4.66
N LEU A 217 -16.52 19.55 4.90
CA LEU A 217 -16.53 20.52 6.02
C LEU A 217 -17.65 21.57 5.89
N ALA A 218 -17.98 21.96 4.66
CA ALA A 218 -19.05 22.93 4.39
C ALA A 218 -20.48 22.37 4.60
N THR A 219 -20.63 21.08 4.88
CA THR A 219 -21.93 20.50 5.28
C THR A 219 -22.44 21.12 6.58
N ASN A 220 -21.54 21.56 7.45
CA ASN A 220 -21.87 22.45 8.56
C ASN A 220 -21.51 23.91 8.19
N PRO A 221 -22.50 24.79 7.96
CA PRO A 221 -22.25 26.17 7.52
C PRO A 221 -21.52 27.04 8.56
N ASN A 222 -21.39 26.55 9.80
CA ASN A 222 -20.66 27.23 10.85
C ASN A 222 -19.16 26.93 10.82
N ASN A 223 -18.71 26.01 9.97
CA ASN A 223 -17.30 25.73 9.77
C ASN A 223 -16.66 26.79 8.85
N VAL A 224 -15.60 27.42 9.31
CA VAL A 224 -14.92 28.51 8.58
C VAL A 224 -13.45 28.18 8.40
N CYS A 225 -12.98 28.10 7.15
CA CYS A 225 -11.57 27.99 6.85
C CYS A 225 -10.87 29.32 7.11
N VAL A 226 -9.92 29.36 8.06
CA VAL A 226 -9.18 30.57 8.42
C VAL A 226 -7.75 30.58 7.90
N GLY A 227 -7.31 29.53 7.22
CA GLY A 227 -5.99 29.46 6.60
C GLY A 227 -5.69 28.17 5.89
N GLU A 228 -4.84 28.25 4.87
CA GLU A 228 -4.30 27.10 4.13
C GLU A 228 -2.79 27.28 3.97
N TYR A 229 -2.04 26.21 4.22
CA TYR A 229 -0.59 26.26 4.30
C TYR A 229 0.05 25.04 3.63
N GLU A 230 1.28 25.19 3.14
CA GLU A 230 2.08 24.05 2.63
C GLU A 230 2.97 23.49 3.73
N GLY A 231 2.66 22.27 4.19
CA GLY A 231 3.44 21.50 5.18
C GLY A 231 4.60 20.71 4.58
N LYS A 232 4.63 20.52 3.25
CA LYS A 232 5.70 19.84 2.49
C LYS A 232 6.07 18.46 3.03
N ASP A 233 5.08 17.72 3.50
CA ASP A 233 5.24 16.43 4.16
C ASP A 233 6.21 16.43 5.35
N SER A 234 6.46 17.62 5.94
CA SER A 234 7.35 17.82 7.07
C SER A 234 6.57 18.01 8.36
N ALA A 235 6.78 17.12 9.33
CA ALA A 235 6.16 17.24 10.64
C ALA A 235 6.62 18.47 11.41
N GLU A 236 7.88 18.86 11.28
CA GLU A 236 8.43 20.06 11.91
C GLU A 236 7.76 21.33 11.36
N LEU A 237 7.66 21.44 10.03
CA LEU A 237 6.99 22.58 9.40
C LEU A 237 5.49 22.59 9.74
N THR A 238 4.84 21.45 9.74
CA THR A 238 3.42 21.32 10.11
C THR A 238 3.20 21.76 11.56
N TYR A 239 4.09 21.38 12.48
CA TYR A 239 4.06 21.83 13.86
C TYR A 239 4.13 23.37 13.97
N ASP A 240 5.06 24.00 13.29
CA ASP A 240 5.23 25.46 13.32
C ASP A 240 4.03 26.20 12.74
N LEU A 241 3.49 25.71 11.61
CA LEU A 241 2.31 26.28 10.96
C LEU A 241 1.07 26.18 11.86
N VAL A 242 0.83 25.00 12.46
CA VAL A 242 -0.33 24.78 13.35
C VAL A 242 -0.17 25.57 14.65
N THR A 243 1.03 25.65 15.22
CA THR A 243 1.30 26.52 16.38
C THR A 243 0.95 27.98 16.07
N SER A 244 1.35 28.47 14.91
CA SER A 244 1.03 29.81 14.45
C SER A 244 -0.48 30.01 14.24
N ALA A 245 -1.16 29.01 13.66
CA ALA A 245 -2.61 29.05 13.45
C ALA A 245 -3.38 29.07 14.78
N ILE A 246 -2.98 28.28 15.78
CA ILE A 246 -3.58 28.26 17.12
C ILE A 246 -3.46 29.65 17.78
N ASN A 247 -2.29 30.27 17.69
CA ASN A 247 -2.06 31.58 18.28
C ASN A 247 -2.86 32.71 17.59
N ALA A 248 -3.05 32.62 16.28
CA ALA A 248 -3.79 33.59 15.49
C ALA A 248 -5.30 33.44 15.59
N ASN A 249 -5.82 32.22 15.84
CA ASN A 249 -7.23 31.88 15.78
C ASN A 249 -7.68 31.21 17.09
N PRO A 250 -8.12 31.98 18.10
CA PRO A 250 -8.53 31.45 19.41
C PRO A 250 -9.70 30.43 19.36
N ASN A 251 -10.51 30.49 18.29
CA ASN A 251 -11.65 29.64 18.05
C ASN A 251 -11.34 28.43 17.15
N LEU A 252 -10.06 28.17 16.89
CA LEU A 252 -9.64 27.04 16.06
C LEU A 252 -10.12 25.74 16.70
N LYS A 253 -10.86 24.91 15.94
CA LYS A 253 -11.37 23.60 16.35
C LYS A 253 -10.90 22.46 15.47
N GLY A 254 -10.46 22.72 14.23
CA GLY A 254 -10.07 21.69 13.29
C GLY A 254 -8.76 21.96 12.56
N VAL A 255 -7.99 20.92 12.31
CA VAL A 255 -6.83 20.92 11.42
C VAL A 255 -6.97 19.75 10.46
N TYR A 256 -7.17 20.04 9.19
CA TYR A 256 -7.17 19.02 8.15
C TYR A 256 -5.78 18.91 7.52
N CYS A 257 -5.11 17.78 7.69
CA CYS A 257 -3.80 17.50 7.12
C CYS A 257 -3.96 16.61 5.88
N ALA A 258 -3.82 17.20 4.68
CA ALA A 258 -3.72 16.49 3.40
C ALA A 258 -2.28 16.11 3.05
N ALA A 259 -1.35 16.24 4.01
CA ALA A 259 0.08 16.05 3.87
C ALA A 259 0.59 14.97 4.80
N GLY A 260 1.73 14.39 4.48
CA GLY A 260 2.51 13.59 5.43
C GLY A 260 2.98 14.43 6.63
N GLY A 261 3.38 13.77 7.71
CA GLY A 261 3.86 14.46 8.93
C GLY A 261 2.73 15.08 9.77
N ALA A 262 1.49 14.62 9.64
CA ALA A 262 0.33 15.12 10.36
C ALA A 262 0.48 15.04 11.90
N TYR A 263 1.30 14.12 12.41
CA TYR A 263 1.61 14.06 13.85
C TYR A 263 2.24 15.36 14.39
N GLY A 264 2.89 16.16 13.54
CA GLY A 264 3.36 17.49 13.89
C GLY A 264 2.23 18.44 14.28
N ALA A 265 1.07 18.36 13.60
CA ALA A 265 -0.12 19.13 13.97
C ALA A 265 -0.67 18.70 15.34
N SER A 266 -0.78 17.39 15.59
CA SER A 266 -1.26 16.88 16.89
C SER A 266 -0.31 17.25 18.02
N LYS A 267 1.01 17.22 17.76
CA LYS A 267 1.99 17.68 18.73
C LYS A 267 1.82 19.17 19.06
N ALA A 268 1.56 20.01 18.08
CA ALA A 268 1.30 21.44 18.31
C ALA A 268 0.04 21.66 19.16
N VAL A 269 -1.02 20.90 18.91
CA VAL A 269 -2.26 20.92 19.70
C VAL A 269 -2.00 20.47 21.15
N GLU A 270 -1.24 19.40 21.35
CA GLU A 270 -0.86 18.88 22.67
C GLU A 270 -0.03 19.90 23.47
N ASP A 271 1.03 20.44 22.85
CA ASP A 271 1.93 21.42 23.50
C ASP A 271 1.23 22.75 23.81
N ALA A 272 0.22 23.15 23.03
CA ALA A 272 -0.61 24.31 23.29
C ALA A 272 -1.67 24.09 24.39
N GLY A 273 -1.79 22.86 24.94
CA GLY A 273 -2.81 22.52 25.92
C GLY A 273 -4.24 22.53 25.36
N LYS A 274 -4.40 22.32 24.06
CA LYS A 274 -5.68 22.36 23.34
C LYS A 274 -6.28 20.97 23.06
N ALA A 275 -5.77 19.92 23.70
CA ALA A 275 -6.32 18.58 23.65
C ALA A 275 -7.82 18.59 24.01
N GLY A 276 -8.65 17.92 23.18
CA GLY A 276 -10.10 17.90 23.33
C GLY A 276 -10.82 19.19 22.90
N GLN A 277 -10.09 20.23 22.45
CA GLN A 277 -10.64 21.46 21.87
C GLN A 277 -10.39 21.56 20.38
N ILE A 278 -9.24 21.05 19.91
CA ILE A 278 -8.87 21.01 18.48
C ILE A 278 -8.68 19.57 18.08
N MET A 279 -9.35 19.16 17.01
CA MET A 279 -9.18 17.84 16.39
C MET A 279 -8.30 17.96 15.17
N VAL A 280 -7.33 17.04 15.02
CA VAL A 280 -6.52 16.88 13.82
C VAL A 280 -7.08 15.74 13.00
N PHE A 281 -7.16 15.93 11.69
CA PHE A 281 -7.51 14.89 10.73
C PHE A 281 -6.30 14.55 9.87
N ALA A 282 -6.03 13.26 9.66
CA ALA A 282 -4.95 12.74 8.84
C ALA A 282 -5.42 11.61 7.92
N HIS A 283 -4.58 11.26 6.94
CA HIS A 283 -4.88 10.19 5.98
C HIS A 283 -4.02 8.94 6.15
N ASP A 284 -2.81 9.07 6.69
CA ASP A 284 -1.87 7.96 6.73
C ASP A 284 -1.86 7.28 8.10
N MET A 285 -2.07 5.96 8.17
CA MET A 285 -1.92 5.16 9.38
C MET A 285 -0.44 4.87 9.65
N THR A 286 0.35 5.92 9.93
CA THR A 286 1.72 5.75 10.40
C THR A 286 1.74 5.48 11.90
N GLN A 287 2.84 4.93 12.40
CA GLN A 287 2.97 4.66 13.84
C GLN A 287 2.75 5.93 14.68
N GLU A 288 3.36 7.05 14.28
CA GLU A 288 3.26 8.33 14.97
C GLU A 288 1.83 8.89 14.93
N ASN A 289 1.14 8.80 13.79
CA ASN A 289 -0.25 9.24 13.68
C ASN A 289 -1.16 8.41 14.59
N LEU A 290 -1.00 7.08 14.60
CA LEU A 290 -1.77 6.18 15.47
C LEU A 290 -1.52 6.43 16.96
N GLU A 291 -0.30 6.83 17.37
CA GLU A 291 -0.02 7.23 18.75
C GLU A 291 -0.85 8.46 19.15
N TYR A 292 -1.03 9.43 18.27
CA TYR A 292 -1.89 10.59 18.53
C TYR A 292 -3.39 10.28 18.41
N ALA A 293 -3.75 9.35 17.54
CA ALA A 293 -5.13 8.84 17.51
C ALA A 293 -5.52 8.15 18.84
N ALA A 294 -4.64 7.31 19.39
CA ALA A 294 -4.85 6.67 20.69
C ALA A 294 -5.00 7.66 21.84
N LYS A 295 -4.39 8.84 21.74
CA LYS A 295 -4.57 9.95 22.69
C LYS A 295 -5.86 10.77 22.47
N GLY A 296 -6.62 10.49 21.41
CA GLY A 296 -7.82 11.24 21.04
C GLY A 296 -7.54 12.63 20.45
N LEU A 297 -6.34 12.85 19.92
CA LEU A 297 -5.92 14.10 19.29
C LEU A 297 -6.02 14.06 17.77
N MET A 298 -6.23 12.88 17.19
CA MET A 298 -6.26 12.67 15.76
C MET A 298 -7.37 11.68 15.37
N ILE A 299 -7.98 11.94 14.23
CA ILE A 299 -8.79 10.99 13.47
C ILE A 299 -8.05 10.69 12.19
N ILE A 300 -8.01 9.42 11.81
CA ILE A 300 -7.36 8.97 10.58
C ILE A 300 -8.39 8.25 9.72
N ASN A 301 -8.48 8.62 8.46
CA ASN A 301 -9.16 7.83 7.44
C ASN A 301 -8.16 7.58 6.32
N ASP A 302 -7.59 6.37 6.32
CA ASP A 302 -6.59 5.97 5.33
C ASP A 302 -7.25 5.37 4.10
N TYR A 303 -6.52 5.35 3.00
CA TYR A 303 -6.92 4.61 1.81
C TYR A 303 -7.03 3.13 2.14
N ASN A 304 -7.96 2.42 1.51
CA ASN A 304 -8.14 0.98 1.74
C ASN A 304 -7.00 0.13 1.16
N CYS A 305 -5.79 0.45 1.58
CA CYS A 305 -4.56 -0.13 1.03
C CYS A 305 -4.50 -1.64 1.18
N MET A 306 -4.89 -2.15 2.34
CA MET A 306 -4.94 -3.59 2.55
C MET A 306 -6.00 -4.26 1.69
N GLN A 307 -7.21 -3.71 1.65
CA GLN A 307 -8.30 -4.22 0.81
C GLN A 307 -7.86 -4.32 -0.66
N TYR A 308 -7.35 -3.23 -1.22
CA TYR A 308 -6.96 -3.21 -2.63
C TYR A 308 -5.82 -4.18 -2.93
N ALA A 309 -4.87 -4.33 -2.03
CA ALA A 309 -3.78 -5.28 -2.19
C ALA A 309 -4.29 -6.73 -2.18
N ILE A 310 -5.22 -7.07 -1.27
CA ILE A 310 -5.84 -8.40 -1.20
C ILE A 310 -6.69 -8.64 -2.45
N ASP A 311 -7.59 -7.72 -2.76
CA ASP A 311 -8.54 -7.87 -3.85
C ASP A 311 -7.85 -7.96 -5.21
N ALA A 312 -6.74 -7.24 -5.43
CA ALA A 312 -5.95 -7.35 -6.64
C ALA A 312 -5.40 -8.77 -6.84
N CYS A 313 -4.91 -9.40 -5.79
CA CYS A 313 -4.39 -10.77 -5.86
C CYS A 313 -5.52 -11.78 -6.12
N ILE A 314 -6.70 -11.59 -5.51
CA ILE A 314 -7.87 -12.46 -5.74
C ILE A 314 -8.41 -12.29 -7.16
N LEU A 315 -8.47 -11.07 -7.70
CA LEU A 315 -8.85 -10.83 -9.09
C LEU A 315 -7.89 -11.50 -10.08
N LEU A 316 -6.58 -11.42 -9.84
CA LEU A 316 -5.59 -12.12 -10.64
C LEU A 316 -5.78 -13.63 -10.57
N TYR A 317 -5.98 -14.17 -9.37
CA TYR A 317 -6.29 -15.59 -9.20
C TYR A 317 -7.52 -16.01 -10.02
N ASN A 318 -8.63 -15.30 -9.87
CA ASN A 318 -9.89 -15.59 -10.56
C ASN A 318 -9.72 -15.53 -12.08
N LYS A 319 -8.96 -14.57 -12.59
CA LYS A 319 -8.64 -14.47 -14.02
C LYS A 319 -7.82 -15.64 -14.51
N ILE A 320 -6.74 -15.98 -13.78
CA ILE A 320 -5.82 -17.06 -14.18
C ILE A 320 -6.51 -18.43 -14.17
N VAL A 321 -7.30 -18.71 -13.13
CA VAL A 321 -7.87 -20.05 -12.92
C VAL A 321 -9.16 -20.29 -13.69
N ALA A 322 -9.97 -19.25 -13.88
CA ALA A 322 -11.32 -19.38 -14.45
C ALA A 322 -11.58 -18.46 -15.65
N ASP A 323 -10.61 -17.65 -16.09
CA ASP A 323 -10.78 -16.60 -17.10
C ASP A 323 -11.92 -15.64 -16.73
N GLN A 324 -12.10 -15.37 -15.44
CA GLN A 324 -13.14 -14.49 -14.92
C GLN A 324 -12.64 -13.06 -14.90
N ASP A 325 -13.31 -12.19 -15.65
CA ASP A 325 -13.10 -10.75 -15.59
C ASP A 325 -13.85 -10.14 -14.39
N PRO A 326 -13.35 -9.05 -13.79
CA PRO A 326 -14.09 -8.30 -12.80
C PRO A 326 -15.34 -7.66 -13.40
N GLU A 327 -16.38 -7.45 -12.58
CA GLU A 327 -17.62 -6.78 -13.03
C GLU A 327 -17.35 -5.36 -13.53
N GLN A 328 -16.34 -4.71 -12.97
CA GLN A 328 -15.90 -3.36 -13.34
C GLN A 328 -14.39 -3.32 -13.50
N LYS A 329 -13.91 -2.62 -14.51
CA LYS A 329 -12.46 -2.41 -14.70
C LYS A 329 -11.86 -1.36 -13.77
N ILE A 330 -12.67 -0.42 -13.30
CA ILE A 330 -12.29 0.59 -12.33
C ILE A 330 -13.09 0.31 -11.07
N ILE A 331 -12.40 -0.15 -10.05
CA ILE A 331 -12.99 -0.51 -8.75
C ILE A 331 -12.55 0.57 -7.77
N THR A 332 -13.48 1.47 -7.47
CA THR A 332 -13.29 2.47 -6.42
C THR A 332 -14.10 2.02 -5.22
N GLY A 333 -13.42 1.74 -4.14
CA GLY A 333 -14.06 1.29 -2.90
C GLY A 333 -13.72 2.20 -1.74
N GLY A 334 -14.35 1.93 -0.61
CA GLY A 334 -13.83 2.28 0.68
C GLY A 334 -13.89 3.73 1.11
N ILE A 335 -14.87 4.49 0.63
CA ILE A 335 -15.16 5.82 1.18
C ILE A 335 -15.63 5.70 2.65
N ASP A 336 -16.26 4.59 3.00
CA ASP A 336 -16.84 4.35 4.33
C ASP A 336 -15.83 3.87 5.39
N GLY A 337 -14.50 4.01 5.10
CA GLY A 337 -13.49 3.90 6.13
C GLY A 337 -13.28 2.51 6.70
N SER A 338 -13.05 1.49 5.84
CA SER A 338 -12.53 0.21 6.33
C SER A 338 -11.18 0.39 7.04
N MET A 339 -10.43 1.46 6.73
CA MET A 339 -9.21 1.87 7.42
C MET A 339 -9.42 3.23 8.14
N TYR A 340 -10.28 3.22 9.12
CA TYR A 340 -10.54 4.35 10.01
C TYR A 340 -9.88 4.11 11.37
N ALA A 341 -9.19 5.10 11.91
CA ALA A 341 -8.63 5.04 13.26
C ALA A 341 -8.97 6.27 14.09
N ASP A 342 -9.32 6.02 15.32
CA ASP A 342 -9.48 7.00 16.38
C ASP A 342 -8.99 6.41 17.72
N LYS A 343 -9.31 7.09 18.83
CA LYS A 343 -8.91 6.65 20.18
C LYS A 343 -9.41 5.26 20.57
N ASP A 344 -10.49 4.78 19.97
CA ASP A 344 -11.15 3.55 20.39
C ASP A 344 -10.55 2.30 19.70
N ASN A 345 -9.90 2.48 18.53
CA ASN A 345 -9.33 1.38 17.76
C ASN A 345 -7.86 1.57 17.30
N ALA A 346 -7.22 2.68 17.62
CA ALA A 346 -5.83 2.93 17.22
C ALA A 346 -4.86 1.83 17.70
N ALA A 347 -5.10 1.23 18.88
CA ALA A 347 -4.28 0.14 19.40
C ALA A 347 -4.35 -1.13 18.54
N TYR A 348 -5.52 -1.46 18.00
CA TYR A 348 -5.69 -2.56 17.04
C TYR A 348 -4.84 -2.33 15.77
N TRP A 349 -4.89 -1.12 15.21
CA TRP A 349 -4.12 -0.79 14.03
C TRP A 349 -2.60 -0.78 14.28
N GLN A 350 -2.17 -0.32 15.46
CA GLN A 350 -0.75 -0.38 15.86
C GLN A 350 -0.26 -1.82 15.95
N GLU A 351 -1.03 -2.71 16.55
CA GLU A 351 -0.68 -4.12 16.64
C GLU A 351 -0.63 -4.76 15.25
N LEU A 352 -1.64 -4.51 14.41
CA LEU A 352 -1.72 -5.11 13.07
C LEU A 352 -0.59 -4.65 12.14
N LEU A 353 -0.26 -3.36 12.16
CA LEU A 353 0.65 -2.77 11.16
C LEU A 353 2.11 -2.71 11.61
N PHE A 354 2.38 -2.69 12.92
CA PHE A 354 3.71 -2.40 13.46
C PHE A 354 4.20 -3.38 14.53
N SER A 355 3.42 -4.41 14.92
CA SER A 355 3.98 -5.49 15.73
C SER A 355 5.04 -6.22 14.90
N GLU A 356 6.23 -6.35 15.44
CA GLU A 356 7.27 -7.22 14.87
C GLU A 356 6.71 -8.66 14.83
N THR A 357 6.51 -9.18 13.62
CA THR A 357 6.20 -10.60 13.37
C THR A 357 7.45 -11.44 13.36
#